data_385f2616758fcc99ab50dec5752d3c3b
#
_entry.id   385f2616758fcc99ab50dec5752d3c3b
#
_cell.length_a   1.000
_cell.length_b   1.000
_cell.length_c   1.000
_cell.angle_alpha   90.00
_cell.angle_beta   90.00
_cell.angle_gamma   90.00
#
_symmetry.space_group_name_H-M   'P 1'
#
loop_
_entity.id
_entity.type
_entity.pdbx_description
1 polymer ?
#
loop_
_entity_poly.entity_id
_entity_poly.type
_entity_poly.pdbx_seq_one_letter_code
_entity_poly.pdbx_strand_id
1 'polypeptide(L)'
;MRISVLDTAGKIISEAEGQEEVLLCLDRVYEPGDEIVILADEKPSWLWFMPDAAVNESAVYTPTGKLHWRIPMGEHRLAYCPGAFSAHRHIISIRAMTEEERKTPRNIALNPADLRGDTDFYPHVAANVETRDESCFAARNVIDGMRFNTCHGEWPFQSWGIGAREDAWCLLDLGRPVQAESMALTLRADFPHDAYWTQGHAVTDKGEDIFFTLEKTGERQWISLGGRIVRSLKLERLVKSDDPSAFPSLTEWEVFGRDV
;
A
#
# COMPACT_ATOMS: atom_id res chain seq x y z
N MET A 1 -16.52 -16.98 5.60
CA MET A 1 -15.10 -16.54 5.42
C MET A 1 -14.20 -17.30 6.40
N ARG A 2 -12.93 -17.48 6.06
CA ARG A 2 -11.95 -18.17 6.92
C ARG A 2 -10.61 -17.46 6.90
N ILE A 3 -9.98 -17.37 8.10
CA ILE A 3 -8.57 -16.98 8.27
C ILE A 3 -7.81 -18.23 8.70
N SER A 4 -6.70 -18.56 8.06
CA SER A 4 -5.77 -19.61 8.47
C SER A 4 -4.36 -19.01 8.56
N VAL A 5 -3.62 -19.34 9.61
CA VAL A 5 -2.18 -19.06 9.71
C VAL A 5 -1.43 -20.36 9.46
N LEU A 6 -0.50 -20.32 8.52
CA LEU A 6 0.25 -21.49 8.06
C LEU A 6 1.73 -21.33 8.37
N ASP A 7 2.42 -22.44 8.64
CA ASP A 7 3.88 -22.47 8.68
C ASP A 7 4.49 -22.68 7.29
N THR A 8 5.82 -22.65 7.21
CA THR A 8 6.58 -22.85 5.97
C THR A 8 6.33 -24.20 5.26
N ALA A 9 5.80 -25.18 5.96
CA ALA A 9 5.44 -26.50 5.41
C ALA A 9 3.98 -26.51 4.91
N GLY A 10 3.26 -25.39 5.04
CA GLY A 10 1.83 -25.29 4.70
C GLY A 10 0.90 -25.93 5.73
N LYS A 11 1.40 -26.22 6.93
CA LYS A 11 0.59 -26.76 8.02
C LYS A 11 -0.14 -25.65 8.74
N ILE A 12 -1.45 -25.84 8.95
CA ILE A 12 -2.27 -24.88 9.71
C ILE A 12 -1.80 -24.84 11.17
N ILE A 13 -1.41 -23.65 11.61
CA ILE A 13 -1.03 -23.32 12.98
C ILE A 13 -2.26 -22.94 13.79
N SER A 14 -3.11 -22.08 13.19
CA SER A 14 -4.35 -21.60 13.81
C SER A 14 -5.35 -21.25 12.72
N GLU A 15 -6.63 -21.36 13.02
CA GLU A 15 -7.71 -21.13 12.08
C GLU A 15 -8.95 -20.59 12.78
N ALA A 16 -9.69 -19.70 12.12
CA ALA A 16 -11.01 -19.24 12.54
C ALA A 16 -11.93 -19.09 11.34
N GLU A 17 -13.23 -19.32 11.55
CA GLU A 17 -14.28 -19.17 10.53
C GLU A 17 -15.43 -18.32 11.06
N GLY A 18 -16.11 -17.61 10.17
CA GLY A 18 -17.29 -16.79 10.43
C GLY A 18 -17.99 -16.40 9.14
N GLN A 19 -19.19 -15.83 9.25
CA GLN A 19 -19.99 -15.43 8.08
C GLN A 19 -19.67 -14.01 7.61
N GLU A 20 -19.88 -13.01 8.46
CA GLU A 20 -19.70 -11.58 8.10
C GLU A 20 -18.36 -11.03 8.55
N GLU A 21 -17.84 -11.52 9.68
CA GLU A 21 -16.58 -11.13 10.28
C GLU A 21 -15.87 -12.35 10.87
N VAL A 22 -14.54 -12.35 10.80
CA VAL A 22 -13.68 -13.35 11.45
C VAL A 22 -12.58 -12.61 12.19
N LEU A 23 -12.44 -12.97 13.47
CA LEU A 23 -11.36 -12.53 14.35
C LEU A 23 -10.55 -13.75 14.77
N LEU A 24 -9.25 -13.73 14.50
CA LEU A 24 -8.33 -14.77 14.93
C LEU A 24 -7.34 -14.17 15.93
N CYS A 25 -7.34 -14.71 17.15
CA CYS A 25 -6.32 -14.41 18.15
C CYS A 25 -5.45 -15.65 18.32
N LEU A 26 -4.13 -15.50 18.16
CA LEU A 26 -3.20 -16.62 18.33
C LEU A 26 -1.98 -16.20 19.14
N ASP A 27 -1.45 -17.16 19.90
CA ASP A 27 -0.19 -17.02 20.62
C ASP A 27 0.90 -17.73 19.79
N ARG A 28 1.79 -16.91 19.19
CA ARG A 28 2.92 -17.40 18.37
C ARG A 28 4.00 -16.36 18.27
N VAL A 29 5.24 -16.77 18.32
CA VAL A 29 6.35 -16.01 17.74
C VAL A 29 6.43 -16.41 16.28
N TYR A 30 6.20 -15.46 15.38
CA TYR A 30 6.24 -15.73 13.94
C TYR A 30 7.66 -16.14 13.50
N GLU A 31 7.71 -17.05 12.54
CA GLU A 31 8.92 -17.55 11.92
C GLU A 31 8.99 -17.14 10.43
N PRO A 32 10.19 -17.01 9.85
CA PRO A 32 10.32 -16.70 8.43
C PRO A 32 9.57 -17.70 7.56
N GLY A 33 8.61 -17.21 6.75
CA GLY A 33 7.78 -18.01 5.87
C GLY A 33 6.40 -18.39 6.44
N ASP A 34 6.09 -17.99 7.68
CA ASP A 34 4.71 -18.02 8.16
C ASP A 34 3.84 -17.12 7.27
N GLU A 35 2.62 -17.53 6.99
CA GLU A 35 1.69 -16.79 6.14
C GLU A 35 0.25 -16.79 6.68
N ILE A 36 -0.49 -15.74 6.35
CA ILE A 36 -1.92 -15.64 6.56
C ILE A 36 -2.60 -15.96 5.24
N VAL A 37 -3.55 -16.90 5.26
CA VAL A 37 -4.39 -17.24 4.11
C VAL A 37 -5.84 -16.92 4.45
N ILE A 38 -6.47 -16.13 3.61
CA ILE A 38 -7.87 -15.76 3.71
C ILE A 38 -8.64 -16.42 2.58
N LEU A 39 -9.78 -17.01 2.90
CA LEU A 39 -10.77 -17.51 1.94
C LEU A 39 -12.09 -16.81 2.20
N ALA A 40 -12.55 -16.02 1.25
CA ALA A 40 -13.87 -15.41 1.25
C ALA A 40 -14.90 -16.35 0.63
N ASP A 41 -16.16 -16.19 1.01
CA ASP A 41 -17.26 -17.02 0.50
C ASP A 41 -17.64 -16.62 -0.94
N GLU A 42 -17.46 -15.34 -1.29
CA GLU A 42 -17.80 -14.77 -2.60
C GLU A 42 -16.58 -14.52 -3.49
N LYS A 43 -16.80 -14.42 -4.80
CA LYS A 43 -15.81 -14.11 -5.83
C LYS A 43 -16.43 -13.21 -6.91
N PRO A 44 -15.93 -11.99 -7.12
CA PRO A 44 -14.85 -11.31 -6.36
C PRO A 44 -15.30 -10.88 -4.97
N SER A 45 -14.36 -10.52 -4.11
CA SER A 45 -14.64 -10.07 -2.75
C SER A 45 -14.00 -8.73 -2.43
N TRP A 46 -14.72 -7.92 -1.65
CA TRP A 46 -14.25 -6.69 -1.02
C TRP A 46 -14.25 -6.91 0.49
N LEU A 47 -13.08 -6.77 1.10
CA LEU A 47 -12.86 -7.12 2.49
C LEU A 47 -12.20 -5.96 3.22
N TRP A 48 -12.55 -5.76 4.49
CA TRP A 48 -11.68 -5.07 5.42
C TRP A 48 -10.70 -6.09 5.97
N PHE A 49 -9.40 -5.78 5.93
CA PHE A 49 -8.34 -6.66 6.37
C PHE A 49 -7.39 -5.95 7.32
N MET A 50 -7.14 -6.56 8.47
CA MET A 50 -6.14 -6.16 9.46
C MET A 50 -5.23 -7.36 9.72
N PRO A 51 -3.97 -7.36 9.23
CA PRO A 51 -3.05 -8.49 9.39
C PRO A 51 -2.42 -8.59 10.79
N ASP A 52 -2.40 -7.49 11.55
CA ASP A 52 -1.88 -7.41 12.92
C ASP A 52 -2.49 -6.17 13.60
N ALA A 53 -2.63 -6.20 14.92
CA ALA A 53 -3.17 -5.08 15.70
C ALA A 53 -2.35 -3.79 15.59
N ALA A 54 -1.08 -3.86 15.19
CA ALA A 54 -0.20 -2.71 14.93
C ALA A 54 -0.20 -2.24 13.47
N VAL A 55 -1.06 -2.82 12.62
CA VAL A 55 -1.25 -2.44 11.21
C VAL A 55 -2.70 -2.01 11.01
N ASN A 56 -2.90 -0.82 10.47
CA ASN A 56 -4.25 -0.30 10.26
C ASN A 56 -5.08 -1.23 9.35
N GLU A 57 -6.35 -1.39 9.70
CA GLU A 57 -7.30 -2.06 8.85
C GLU A 57 -7.48 -1.28 7.54
N SER A 58 -7.58 -1.98 6.42
CA SER A 58 -7.82 -1.36 5.11
C SER A 58 -8.76 -2.17 4.23
N ALA A 59 -9.38 -1.48 3.28
CA ALA A 59 -10.26 -2.09 2.30
C ALA A 59 -9.45 -2.73 1.18
N VAL A 60 -9.51 -4.05 1.06
CA VAL A 60 -8.84 -4.81 0.00
C VAL A 60 -9.85 -5.49 -0.93
N TYR A 61 -9.45 -5.68 -2.18
CA TYR A 61 -10.21 -6.39 -3.21
C TYR A 61 -9.44 -7.61 -3.66
N THR A 62 -10.10 -8.77 -3.72
CA THR A 62 -9.54 -9.98 -4.34
C THR A 62 -10.48 -10.52 -5.41
N PRO A 63 -10.01 -10.67 -6.67
CA PRO A 63 -10.84 -11.20 -7.75
C PRO A 63 -11.18 -12.68 -7.56
N THR A 64 -10.37 -13.41 -6.80
CA THR A 64 -10.49 -14.85 -6.62
C THR A 64 -11.18 -15.25 -5.31
N GLY A 65 -11.45 -14.29 -4.41
CA GLY A 65 -11.90 -14.55 -3.05
C GLY A 65 -10.83 -15.19 -2.16
N LYS A 66 -9.58 -15.20 -2.63
CA LYS A 66 -8.43 -15.73 -1.89
C LYS A 66 -7.36 -14.66 -1.75
N LEU A 67 -6.76 -14.58 -0.57
CA LEU A 67 -5.66 -13.68 -0.28
C LEU A 67 -4.59 -14.48 0.45
N HIS A 68 -3.36 -14.41 -0.06
CA HIS A 68 -2.16 -14.92 0.58
C HIS A 68 -1.32 -13.76 1.06
N TRP A 69 -1.00 -13.74 2.32
CA TRP A 69 -0.21 -12.70 2.91
C TRP A 69 0.96 -13.27 3.69
N ARG A 70 2.16 -13.13 3.14
CA ARG A 70 3.38 -13.56 3.82
C ARG A 70 3.72 -12.57 4.92
N ILE A 71 3.87 -13.07 6.15
CA ILE A 71 4.20 -12.24 7.32
C ILE A 71 5.61 -11.64 7.14
N PRO A 72 5.75 -10.29 7.15
CA PRO A 72 7.05 -9.66 6.97
C PRO A 72 8.00 -9.96 8.12
N MET A 73 9.20 -10.45 7.80
CA MET A 73 10.23 -10.78 8.77
C MET A 73 11.58 -10.18 8.37
N GLY A 74 12.47 -10.03 9.36
CA GLY A 74 13.82 -9.49 9.12
C GLY A 74 13.78 -8.08 8.52
N GLU A 75 14.46 -7.89 7.40
CA GLU A 75 14.53 -6.63 6.68
C GLU A 75 13.16 -6.15 6.20
N HIS A 76 12.29 -7.04 5.72
CA HIS A 76 10.94 -6.69 5.25
C HIS A 76 10.06 -6.06 6.34
N ARG A 77 10.33 -6.33 7.62
CA ARG A 77 9.59 -5.75 8.74
C ARG A 77 9.92 -4.28 8.97
N LEU A 78 11.06 -3.78 8.48
CA LEU A 78 11.50 -2.39 8.67
C LEU A 78 10.56 -1.36 7.99
N ALA A 79 9.72 -1.80 7.06
CA ALA A 79 8.68 -0.98 6.45
C ALA A 79 7.43 -0.81 7.32
N TYR A 80 7.34 -1.47 8.47
CA TYR A 80 6.17 -1.47 9.35
C TYR A 80 6.48 -0.86 10.71
N CYS A 81 5.42 -0.55 11.48
CA CYS A 81 5.56 -0.20 12.89
C CYS A 81 6.43 -1.22 13.62
N PRO A 82 7.42 -0.80 14.43
CA PRO A 82 8.29 -1.72 15.16
C PRO A 82 7.57 -2.74 16.03
N GLY A 83 6.34 -2.42 16.48
CA GLY A 83 5.48 -3.33 17.23
C GLY A 83 4.79 -4.39 16.38
N ALA A 84 4.68 -4.19 15.05
CA ALA A 84 3.99 -5.13 14.18
C ALA A 84 4.75 -6.46 14.06
N PHE A 85 4.01 -7.56 14.14
CA PHE A 85 4.52 -8.95 13.99
C PHE A 85 5.63 -9.34 14.98
N SER A 86 5.86 -8.57 16.04
CA SER A 86 6.96 -8.76 16.99
C SER A 86 6.52 -9.29 18.34
N ALA A 87 5.23 -9.30 18.63
CA ALA A 87 4.65 -9.79 19.88
C ALA A 87 4.60 -11.33 19.93
N HIS A 88 4.17 -11.86 21.08
CA HIS A 88 3.80 -13.27 21.21
C HIS A 88 2.33 -13.52 20.91
N ARG A 89 1.50 -12.47 20.95
CA ARG A 89 0.06 -12.55 20.76
C ARG A 89 -0.37 -11.61 19.66
N HIS A 90 -1.06 -12.17 18.66
CA HIS A 90 -1.48 -11.45 17.46
C HIS A 90 -3.00 -11.52 17.30
N ILE A 91 -3.55 -10.46 16.73
CA ILE A 91 -4.95 -10.37 16.34
C ILE A 91 -4.99 -10.07 14.85
N ILE A 92 -5.68 -10.93 14.12
CA ILE A 92 -5.93 -10.80 12.69
C ILE A 92 -7.44 -10.71 12.50
N SER A 93 -7.90 -9.81 11.65
CA SER A 93 -9.33 -9.72 11.34
C SER A 93 -9.58 -9.57 9.84
N ILE A 94 -10.72 -10.12 9.42
CA ILE A 94 -11.35 -9.82 8.14
C ILE A 94 -12.85 -9.64 8.36
N ARG A 95 -13.45 -8.74 7.56
CA ARG A 95 -14.90 -8.65 7.41
C ARG A 95 -15.28 -8.29 5.99
N ALA A 96 -16.47 -8.70 5.56
CA ALA A 96 -16.99 -8.29 4.27
C ALA A 96 -17.31 -6.79 4.26
N MET A 97 -17.00 -6.09 3.17
CA MET A 97 -17.47 -4.73 2.96
C MET A 97 -18.93 -4.75 2.53
N THR A 98 -19.73 -3.88 3.12
CA THR A 98 -21.10 -3.64 2.67
C THR A 98 -21.13 -2.88 1.34
N GLU A 99 -22.25 -2.95 0.63
CA GLU A 99 -22.44 -2.20 -0.62
C GLU A 99 -22.37 -0.68 -0.39
N GLU A 100 -22.86 -0.19 0.74
CA GLU A 100 -22.80 1.23 1.13
C GLU A 100 -21.36 1.69 1.33
N GLU A 101 -20.53 0.90 2.05
CA GLU A 101 -19.11 1.20 2.25
C GLU A 101 -18.35 1.25 0.92
N ARG A 102 -18.65 0.35 -0.01
CA ARG A 102 -18.03 0.34 -1.35
C ARG A 102 -18.34 1.61 -2.14
N LYS A 103 -19.57 2.13 -2.04
CA LYS A 103 -20.04 3.33 -2.73
C LYS A 103 -19.65 4.62 -2.03
N THR A 104 -19.23 4.56 -0.77
CA THR A 104 -18.80 5.73 0.01
C THR A 104 -17.42 6.20 -0.47
N PRO A 105 -17.24 7.51 -0.81
CA PRO A 105 -15.95 8.06 -1.16
C PRO A 105 -14.92 7.90 -0.03
N ARG A 106 -13.74 7.37 -0.37
CA ARG A 106 -12.63 7.12 0.56
C ARG A 106 -11.29 7.18 -0.14
N ASN A 107 -10.19 7.07 0.59
CA ASN A 107 -8.90 6.75 -0.01
C ASN A 107 -8.92 5.28 -0.46
N ILE A 108 -9.11 5.06 -1.76
CA ILE A 108 -9.21 3.72 -2.39
C ILE A 108 -7.85 3.12 -2.71
N ALA A 109 -6.77 3.88 -2.54
CA ALA A 109 -5.39 3.40 -2.67
C ALA A 109 -4.84 2.83 -1.36
N LEU A 110 -5.44 3.13 -0.20
CA LEU A 110 -4.93 2.72 1.10
C LEU A 110 -4.84 1.20 1.24
N ASN A 111 -3.64 0.67 1.39
CA ASN A 111 -3.39 -0.73 1.69
C ASN A 111 -2.08 -0.93 2.48
N PRO A 112 -2.09 -0.74 3.82
CA PRO A 112 -0.92 -1.01 4.64
C PRO A 112 -0.48 -2.49 4.64
N ALA A 113 -1.35 -3.40 4.18
CA ALA A 113 -1.03 -4.81 3.98
C ALA A 113 -0.44 -5.11 2.59
N ASP A 114 -0.22 -4.12 1.71
CA ASP A 114 0.38 -4.37 0.41
C ASP A 114 1.76 -5.01 0.56
N LEU A 115 2.07 -5.95 -0.31
CA LEU A 115 3.34 -6.69 -0.30
C LEU A 115 4.23 -6.23 -1.46
N ARG A 116 5.52 -6.34 -1.26
CA ARG A 116 6.50 -6.18 -2.32
C ARG A 116 6.46 -7.39 -3.25
N GLY A 117 6.40 -7.17 -4.56
CA GLY A 117 6.32 -8.23 -5.58
C GLY A 117 4.88 -8.61 -5.94
N ASP A 118 4.66 -9.83 -6.40
CA ASP A 118 3.35 -10.29 -6.84
C ASP A 118 2.37 -10.45 -5.67
N THR A 119 1.12 -10.09 -5.91
CA THR A 119 0.01 -10.22 -4.96
C THR A 119 -1.26 -10.74 -5.66
N ASP A 120 -2.18 -11.30 -4.90
CA ASP A 120 -3.50 -11.74 -5.35
C ASP A 120 -4.65 -10.85 -4.82
N PHE A 121 -4.30 -9.72 -4.20
CA PHE A 121 -5.26 -8.73 -3.69
C PHE A 121 -4.79 -7.28 -3.95
N TYR A 122 -5.72 -6.36 -3.91
CA TYR A 122 -5.54 -4.96 -4.32
C TYR A 122 -6.15 -3.99 -3.30
N PRO A 123 -5.72 -2.69 -3.28
CA PRO A 123 -4.76 -2.06 -4.19
C PRO A 123 -3.34 -2.59 -4.03
N HIS A 124 -2.56 -2.54 -5.10
CA HIS A 124 -1.17 -2.98 -5.13
C HIS A 124 -0.30 -1.96 -5.86
N VAL A 125 0.94 -1.79 -5.39
CA VAL A 125 1.89 -0.87 -6.03
C VAL A 125 3.15 -1.62 -6.47
N ALA A 126 3.52 -1.39 -7.73
CA ALA A 126 4.78 -1.86 -8.31
C ALA A 126 5.59 -0.70 -8.88
N ALA A 127 6.91 -0.82 -8.93
CA ALA A 127 7.81 0.15 -9.54
C ALA A 127 8.93 -0.53 -10.31
N ASN A 128 9.56 0.22 -11.24
CA ASN A 128 10.74 -0.29 -11.95
C ASN A 128 12.05 -0.12 -11.18
N VAL A 129 12.01 0.58 -10.06
CA VAL A 129 13.17 0.81 -9.20
C VAL A 129 12.74 1.06 -7.76
N GLU A 130 13.50 0.53 -6.84
CA GLU A 130 13.42 0.78 -5.41
C GLU A 130 14.86 1.00 -4.90
N THR A 131 15.09 2.04 -4.11
CA THR A 131 16.46 2.38 -3.66
C THR A 131 17.10 1.24 -2.90
N ARG A 132 18.26 0.76 -3.38
CA ARG A 132 19.07 -0.31 -2.78
C ARG A 132 18.33 -1.62 -2.51
N ASP A 133 17.15 -1.79 -3.09
CA ASP A 133 16.30 -2.96 -2.85
C ASP A 133 15.88 -3.13 -1.38
N GLU A 134 15.90 -2.04 -0.61
CA GLU A 134 15.52 -2.01 0.81
C GLU A 134 14.00 -1.81 0.98
N SER A 135 13.38 -2.54 1.90
CA SER A 135 11.93 -2.48 2.11
C SER A 135 11.43 -1.12 2.61
N CYS A 136 12.27 -0.37 3.33
CA CYS A 136 11.93 0.99 3.74
C CYS A 136 11.85 1.99 2.57
N PHE A 137 12.31 1.61 1.36
CA PHE A 137 12.19 2.39 0.13
C PHE A 137 11.39 1.70 -0.96
N ALA A 138 10.67 0.64 -0.62
CA ALA A 138 9.83 -0.11 -1.55
C ALA A 138 8.59 0.69 -1.98
N ALA A 139 8.11 0.40 -3.20
CA ALA A 139 6.95 1.08 -3.78
C ALA A 139 5.67 0.93 -2.94
N ARG A 140 5.47 -0.23 -2.28
CA ARG A 140 4.32 -0.48 -1.41
C ARG A 140 4.14 0.57 -0.30
N ASN A 141 5.21 1.26 0.11
CA ASN A 141 5.17 2.25 1.18
C ASN A 141 4.34 3.49 0.81
N VAL A 142 4.09 3.75 -0.49
CA VAL A 142 3.32 4.93 -0.89
C VAL A 142 1.81 4.79 -0.69
N ILE A 143 1.33 3.63 -0.23
CA ILE A 143 -0.09 3.40 0.04
C ILE A 143 -0.33 2.82 1.44
N ASP A 144 0.65 2.92 2.34
CA ASP A 144 0.57 2.33 3.68
C ASP A 144 -0.15 3.23 4.72
N GLY A 145 -0.48 4.47 4.34
CA GLY A 145 -1.17 5.45 5.18
C GLY A 145 -0.25 6.24 6.09
N MET A 146 1.08 6.03 6.02
CA MET A 146 2.08 6.73 6.84
C MET A 146 2.59 7.97 6.11
N ARG A 147 1.97 9.12 6.37
CA ARG A 147 2.32 10.40 5.76
C ARG A 147 3.39 11.18 6.53
N PHE A 148 4.05 10.55 7.48
CA PHE A 148 5.12 11.18 8.26
C PHE A 148 6.42 11.19 7.45
N ASN A 149 7.13 12.31 7.49
CA ASN A 149 8.36 12.53 6.75
C ASN A 149 9.35 13.44 7.51
N THR A 150 9.34 13.36 8.83
CA THR A 150 10.07 14.31 9.72
C THR A 150 11.44 13.81 10.15
N CYS A 151 11.83 12.59 9.80
CA CYS A 151 13.12 12.03 10.19
C CYS A 151 13.66 11.09 9.10
N HIS A 152 14.93 10.71 9.25
CA HIS A 152 15.60 9.74 8.39
C HIS A 152 16.21 8.63 9.25
N GLY A 153 15.92 7.38 8.90
CA GLY A 153 16.51 6.19 9.52
C GLY A 153 15.74 5.61 10.70
N GLU A 154 14.71 6.29 11.19
CA GLU A 154 13.82 5.77 12.25
C GLU A 154 12.38 5.78 11.78
N TRP A 155 11.66 4.69 12.00
CA TRP A 155 10.25 4.59 11.64
C TRP A 155 9.42 5.68 12.38
N PRO A 156 8.47 6.38 11.72
CA PRO A 156 8.06 6.27 10.32
C PRO A 156 8.89 7.18 9.41
N PHE A 157 9.63 6.60 8.47
CA PHE A 157 10.41 7.34 7.47
C PHE A 157 10.34 6.68 6.08
N GLN A 158 9.61 5.59 5.98
CA GLN A 158 9.47 4.81 4.76
C GLN A 158 8.85 5.65 3.64
N SER A 159 9.28 5.35 2.44
CA SER A 159 8.88 6.05 1.22
C SER A 159 9.23 5.20 0.01
N TRP A 160 8.75 5.55 -1.17
CA TRP A 160 9.30 5.03 -2.40
C TRP A 160 10.52 5.87 -2.80
N GLY A 161 11.68 5.23 -2.81
CA GLY A 161 12.94 5.84 -3.23
C GLY A 161 13.34 5.36 -4.62
N ILE A 162 13.68 6.30 -5.52
CA ILE A 162 13.91 6.02 -6.95
C ILE A 162 15.38 5.73 -7.31
N GLY A 163 16.30 5.66 -6.34
CA GLY A 163 17.73 5.40 -6.62
C GLY A 163 18.39 6.41 -7.57
N ALA A 164 17.91 7.66 -7.58
CA ALA A 164 18.32 8.74 -8.48
C ALA A 164 18.10 8.44 -10.00
N ARG A 165 17.18 7.56 -10.34
CA ARG A 165 16.84 7.23 -11.74
C ARG A 165 15.85 8.24 -12.33
N GLU A 166 16.14 8.72 -13.54
CA GLU A 166 15.28 9.65 -14.27
C GLU A 166 14.09 8.94 -14.96
N ASP A 167 14.22 7.66 -15.25
CA ASP A 167 13.18 6.81 -15.87
C ASP A 167 12.33 6.05 -14.84
N ALA A 168 12.34 6.51 -13.58
CA ALA A 168 11.56 5.90 -12.52
C ALA A 168 10.04 6.03 -12.79
N TRP A 169 9.32 4.94 -12.54
CA TRP A 169 7.87 4.93 -12.55
C TRP A 169 7.33 4.06 -11.41
N CYS A 170 6.11 4.41 -10.98
CA CYS A 170 5.36 3.70 -9.96
C CYS A 170 3.93 3.46 -10.47
N LEU A 171 3.44 2.23 -10.41
CA LEU A 171 2.13 1.80 -10.87
C LEU A 171 1.26 1.41 -9.68
N LEU A 172 0.17 2.11 -9.48
CA LEU A 172 -0.91 1.72 -8.59
C LEU A 172 -1.96 0.93 -9.39
N ASP A 173 -2.10 -0.35 -9.12
CA ASP A 173 -3.18 -1.20 -9.63
C ASP A 173 -4.27 -1.32 -8.54
N LEU A 174 -5.49 -0.94 -8.89
CA LEU A 174 -6.66 -1.03 -8.02
C LEU A 174 -7.40 -2.37 -8.17
N GLY A 175 -6.96 -3.22 -9.10
CA GLY A 175 -7.50 -4.55 -9.40
C GLY A 175 -8.88 -4.54 -10.05
N ARG A 176 -9.58 -3.40 -10.01
CA ARG A 176 -10.96 -3.22 -10.46
C ARG A 176 -11.21 -1.79 -10.94
N PRO A 177 -12.26 -1.55 -11.74
CA PRO A 177 -12.68 -0.19 -12.07
C PRO A 177 -13.19 0.56 -10.84
N VAL A 178 -12.75 1.80 -10.68
CA VAL A 178 -13.18 2.73 -9.62
C VAL A 178 -13.44 4.10 -10.22
N GLN A 179 -14.33 4.88 -9.61
CA GLN A 179 -14.49 6.29 -9.94
C GLN A 179 -13.55 7.11 -9.06
N ALA A 180 -12.49 7.66 -9.67
CA ALA A 180 -11.46 8.43 -8.98
C ALA A 180 -11.69 9.95 -9.18
N GLU A 181 -11.88 10.67 -8.08
CA GLU A 181 -12.17 12.11 -8.08
C GLU A 181 -10.89 12.95 -8.01
N SER A 182 -9.96 12.56 -7.16
CA SER A 182 -8.69 13.24 -6.95
C SER A 182 -7.62 12.28 -6.46
N MET A 183 -6.36 12.69 -6.59
CA MET A 183 -5.23 12.08 -5.90
C MET A 183 -4.49 13.12 -5.08
N ALA A 184 -3.74 12.69 -4.08
CA ALA A 184 -2.83 13.51 -3.33
C ALA A 184 -1.46 12.83 -3.24
N LEU A 185 -0.40 13.61 -3.44
CA LEU A 185 0.98 13.16 -3.29
C LEU A 185 1.61 13.87 -2.10
N THR A 186 2.22 13.11 -1.20
CA THR A 186 3.02 13.61 -0.08
C THR A 186 4.47 13.24 -0.33
N LEU A 187 5.30 14.23 -0.58
CA LEU A 187 6.73 14.02 -0.79
C LEU A 187 7.42 13.76 0.55
N ARG A 188 8.50 12.99 0.53
CA ARG A 188 9.39 12.94 1.67
C ARG A 188 10.14 14.26 1.77
N ALA A 189 10.08 14.92 2.94
CA ALA A 189 10.51 16.29 3.10
C ALA A 189 11.55 16.47 4.21
N ASP A 190 12.50 15.52 4.32
CA ASP A 190 13.68 15.63 5.18
C ASP A 190 14.75 16.51 4.48
N PHE A 191 14.40 17.78 4.23
CA PHE A 191 15.29 18.73 3.56
C PHE A 191 16.39 19.21 4.53
N PRO A 192 17.65 19.40 4.06
CA PRO A 192 18.12 19.33 2.65
C PRO A 192 18.61 17.93 2.21
N HIS A 193 18.40 16.88 2.99
CA HIS A 193 18.78 15.51 2.60
C HIS A 193 18.01 15.06 1.35
N ASP A 194 16.71 15.33 1.32
CA ASP A 194 15.87 15.02 0.18
C ASP A 194 15.84 16.15 -0.84
N ALA A 195 15.70 15.79 -2.12
CA ALA A 195 15.23 16.67 -3.17
C ALA A 195 13.71 16.56 -3.31
N TYR A 196 13.14 17.20 -4.32
CA TYR A 196 11.73 17.07 -4.68
C TYR A 196 11.55 17.09 -6.20
N TRP A 197 10.39 16.66 -6.67
CA TRP A 197 10.01 16.82 -8.07
C TRP A 197 9.22 18.10 -8.25
N THR A 198 9.50 18.85 -9.32
CA THR A 198 8.76 20.06 -9.71
C THR A 198 7.55 19.75 -10.57
N GLN A 199 7.61 18.64 -11.29
CA GLN A 199 6.56 18.18 -12.20
C GLN A 199 6.48 16.66 -12.19
N GLY A 200 5.31 16.15 -12.52
CA GLY A 200 5.07 14.74 -12.75
C GLY A 200 3.95 14.52 -13.74
N HIS A 201 3.79 13.28 -14.12
CA HIS A 201 2.81 12.81 -15.07
C HIS A 201 2.16 11.54 -14.53
N ALA A 202 0.84 11.50 -14.49
CA ALA A 202 0.08 10.30 -14.23
C ALA A 202 -0.64 9.85 -15.50
N VAL A 203 -0.64 8.54 -15.75
CA VAL A 203 -1.32 7.94 -16.91
C VAL A 203 -2.33 6.92 -16.40
N THR A 204 -3.57 6.98 -16.89
CA THR A 204 -4.60 5.98 -16.59
C THR A 204 -4.40 4.71 -17.41
N ASP A 205 -5.06 3.61 -17.01
CA ASP A 205 -5.14 2.36 -17.79
C ASP A 205 -5.73 2.54 -19.21
N LYS A 206 -6.39 3.68 -19.47
CA LYS A 206 -6.94 4.05 -20.79
C LYS A 206 -6.02 4.96 -21.59
N GLY A 207 -4.82 5.28 -21.09
CA GLY A 207 -3.87 6.16 -21.75
C GLY A 207 -4.23 7.65 -21.65
N GLU A 208 -5.05 8.05 -20.69
CA GLU A 208 -5.34 9.46 -20.44
C GLU A 208 -4.22 10.09 -19.62
N ASP A 209 -3.68 11.20 -20.13
CA ASP A 209 -2.57 11.93 -19.51
C ASP A 209 -3.07 12.94 -18.48
N ILE A 210 -2.37 13.03 -17.35
CA ILE A 210 -2.61 13.99 -16.26
C ILE A 210 -1.27 14.58 -15.86
N PHE A 211 -1.00 15.81 -16.30
CA PHE A 211 0.20 16.54 -15.94
C PHE A 211 -0.05 17.39 -14.71
N PHE A 212 0.93 17.45 -13.82
CA PHE A 212 0.85 18.23 -12.59
C PHE A 212 2.19 18.81 -12.19
N THR A 213 2.14 19.89 -11.39
CA THR A 213 3.31 20.50 -10.75
C THR A 213 3.31 20.19 -9.27
N LEU A 214 4.50 20.16 -8.67
CA LEU A 214 4.73 19.92 -7.27
C LEU A 214 5.59 21.03 -6.66
N GLU A 215 5.37 21.28 -5.39
CA GLU A 215 6.10 22.25 -4.58
C GLU A 215 7.03 21.54 -3.58
N LYS A 216 8.03 22.27 -3.07
CA LYS A 216 8.94 21.80 -2.01
C LYS A 216 8.23 21.80 -0.66
N THR A 217 7.40 20.80 -0.42
CA THR A 217 6.66 20.65 0.84
C THR A 217 6.40 19.19 1.16
N GLY A 218 6.28 18.87 2.46
CA GLY A 218 5.81 17.58 2.94
C GLY A 218 4.30 17.51 3.14
N GLU A 219 3.56 18.55 2.77
CA GLU A 219 2.11 18.56 2.84
C GLU A 219 1.49 17.84 1.63
N ARG A 220 0.23 17.43 1.76
CA ARG A 220 -0.55 16.86 0.66
C ARG A 220 -0.68 17.83 -0.51
N GLN A 221 -0.33 17.38 -1.69
CA GLN A 221 -0.47 18.13 -2.93
C GLN A 221 -1.56 17.49 -3.78
N TRP A 222 -2.66 18.20 -3.95
CA TRP A 222 -3.88 17.69 -4.55
C TRP A 222 -3.92 17.85 -6.05
N ILE A 223 -4.27 16.78 -6.76
CA ILE A 223 -4.42 16.74 -8.21
C ILE A 223 -5.82 16.20 -8.54
N SER A 224 -6.59 16.93 -9.36
CA SER A 224 -7.92 16.49 -9.79
C SER A 224 -7.82 15.34 -10.79
N LEU A 225 -8.62 14.30 -10.58
CA LEU A 225 -8.84 13.21 -11.53
C LEU A 225 -10.19 13.34 -12.26
N GLY A 226 -11.06 14.27 -11.83
CA GLY A 226 -12.28 14.66 -12.52
C GLY A 226 -13.34 13.56 -12.61
N GLY A 227 -13.37 12.63 -11.66
CA GLY A 227 -14.36 11.54 -11.64
C GLY A 227 -14.11 10.46 -12.70
N ARG A 228 -12.87 10.32 -13.18
CA ARG A 228 -12.50 9.30 -14.17
C ARG A 228 -12.72 7.89 -13.62
N ILE A 229 -13.18 7.00 -14.49
CA ILE A 229 -13.22 5.58 -14.18
C ILE A 229 -11.89 4.97 -14.63
N VAL A 230 -11.11 4.53 -13.64
CA VAL A 230 -9.77 3.97 -13.82
C VAL A 230 -9.65 2.62 -13.13
N ARG A 231 -8.77 1.76 -13.62
CA ARG A 231 -8.36 0.52 -12.98
C ARG A 231 -6.95 0.63 -12.41
N SER A 232 -6.12 1.43 -13.06
CA SER A 232 -4.77 1.71 -12.59
C SER A 232 -4.35 3.13 -12.93
N LEU A 233 -3.35 3.62 -12.18
CA LEU A 233 -2.68 4.89 -12.41
C LEU A 233 -1.17 4.63 -12.37
N LYS A 234 -0.43 5.19 -13.33
CA LYS A 234 1.02 5.12 -13.38
C LYS A 234 1.61 6.51 -13.23
N LEU A 235 2.45 6.71 -12.22
CA LEU A 235 3.30 7.90 -12.08
C LEU A 235 4.59 7.69 -12.85
N GLU A 236 4.96 8.64 -13.70
CA GLU A 236 6.19 8.61 -14.49
C GLU A 236 6.63 10.03 -14.87
N ARG A 237 7.76 10.17 -15.58
CA ARG A 237 8.30 11.45 -16.03
C ARG A 237 8.38 12.48 -14.89
N LEU A 238 8.90 12.03 -13.77
CA LEU A 238 9.08 12.84 -12.57
C LEU A 238 10.30 13.74 -12.76
N VAL A 239 10.08 15.05 -12.89
CA VAL A 239 11.13 16.05 -13.14
C VAL A 239 11.70 16.53 -11.81
N LYS A 240 12.92 16.13 -11.50
CA LYS A 240 13.63 16.58 -10.30
C LYS A 240 13.92 18.08 -10.35
N SER A 241 13.82 18.74 -9.19
CA SER A 241 14.30 20.13 -9.01
C SER A 241 15.83 20.23 -9.18
N ASP A 242 16.34 21.46 -9.29
CA ASP A 242 17.81 21.78 -9.29
C ASP A 242 18.43 21.70 -7.91
N ASP A 243 17.68 21.22 -6.91
CA ASP A 243 18.21 20.98 -5.57
C ASP A 243 19.43 20.04 -5.66
N PRO A 244 20.53 20.34 -4.93
CA PRO A 244 21.77 19.57 -5.01
C PRO A 244 21.63 18.13 -4.52
N SER A 245 20.62 17.80 -3.69
CA SER A 245 20.33 16.41 -3.33
C SER A 245 19.87 15.62 -4.55
N ALA A 246 20.31 14.36 -4.62
CA ALA A 246 19.96 13.43 -5.69
C ALA A 246 18.73 12.56 -5.38
N PHE A 247 18.09 12.77 -4.21
CA PHE A 247 17.16 11.79 -3.62
C PHE A 247 15.73 12.34 -3.43
N PRO A 248 14.95 12.62 -4.50
CA PRO A 248 13.52 12.82 -4.32
C PRO A 248 12.85 11.48 -3.98
N SER A 249 11.88 11.50 -3.08
CA SER A 249 11.16 10.31 -2.64
C SER A 249 9.69 10.65 -2.38
N LEU A 250 8.82 9.65 -2.56
CA LEU A 250 7.38 9.76 -2.33
C LEU A 250 7.01 9.03 -1.03
N THR A 251 6.45 9.74 -0.08
CA THR A 251 5.99 9.16 1.19
C THR A 251 4.63 8.51 1.02
N GLU A 252 3.67 9.21 0.39
CA GLU A 252 2.31 8.68 0.26
C GLU A 252 1.66 9.11 -1.07
N TRP A 253 0.91 8.19 -1.65
CA TRP A 253 0.06 8.39 -2.81
C TRP A 253 -1.37 7.97 -2.49
N GLU A 254 -2.22 8.94 -2.23
CA GLU A 254 -3.63 8.73 -1.95
C GLU A 254 -4.45 8.91 -3.23
N VAL A 255 -5.48 8.10 -3.41
CA VAL A 255 -6.48 8.27 -4.47
C VAL A 255 -7.86 8.25 -3.82
N PHE A 256 -8.60 9.34 -3.98
CA PHE A 256 -9.93 9.47 -3.41
C PHE A 256 -11.00 9.19 -4.45
N GLY A 257 -11.90 8.30 -4.10
CA GLY A 257 -12.94 7.83 -4.99
C GLY A 257 -13.78 6.73 -4.36
N ARG A 258 -14.50 6.00 -5.20
CA ARG A 258 -15.40 4.91 -4.79
C ARG A 258 -15.41 3.79 -5.82
N ASP A 259 -15.85 2.62 -5.42
CA ASP A 259 -16.13 1.52 -6.32
C ASP A 259 -17.32 1.86 -7.25
N VAL A 260 -17.33 1.36 -8.47
CA VAL A 260 -18.40 1.53 -9.46
C VAL A 260 -19.28 0.29 -9.56
#